data_faf42b566463d622d152571b28266a23
#
_entry.id   faf42b566463d622d152571b28266a23
#
_cell.length_a   1.000
_cell.length_b   1.000
_cell.length_c   1.000
_cell.angle_alpha   90.00
_cell.angle_beta   90.00
_cell.angle_gamma   90.00
#
_symmetry.space_group_name_H-M   'P 1'
#
loop_
_entity.id
_entity.type
_entity.pdbx_description
1 polymer ?
#
loop_
_entity_poly.entity_id
_entity_poly.type
_entity_poly.pdbx_seq_one_letter_code
_entity_poly.pdbx_strand_id
1 'polypeptide(L)'
;MLSYRKLAMRVLGRPLHTEGIDSPRPASQRAAAFALTAAMLITLTAPAFAETWYIENGDITVKASGTEGKNTVSQGNKKDVEDTNTIITNQETDTASSNTVTIDAGNDKVEVTLDNVNIKADSGSALTSKGDVTLTLKGDNHLTGGISDTGNYGRNGIASTGSLTITGGENGSLTAQGGSGADGGHGGHGIYS
;
A
#
# COMPACT_ATOMS: atom_id res chain seq x y z
N MET A 1 23.94 62.40 -26.03
CA MET A 1 23.93 61.15 -25.23
C MET A 1 22.72 61.13 -24.30
N LEU A 2 21.69 60.40 -24.61
CA LEU A 2 20.58 60.23 -23.67
C LEU A 2 21.09 59.32 -22.52
N SER A 3 21.04 59.88 -21.30
CA SER A 3 21.51 59.21 -20.09
C SER A 3 20.74 57.91 -19.92
N TYR A 4 21.44 56.81 -19.65
CA TYR A 4 20.89 55.45 -19.32
C TYR A 4 19.82 55.53 -18.21
N ARG A 5 19.90 56.50 -17.31
CA ARG A 5 18.89 56.74 -16.28
C ARG A 5 17.50 57.07 -16.84
N LYS A 6 17.42 57.81 -17.94
CA LYS A 6 16.13 58.13 -18.55
C LYS A 6 15.54 56.97 -19.31
N LEU A 7 16.38 56.08 -19.83
CA LEU A 7 15.92 54.86 -20.49
C LEU A 7 15.38 53.82 -19.46
N ALA A 8 16.07 53.68 -18.32
CA ALA A 8 15.64 52.78 -17.26
C ALA A 8 14.28 53.17 -16.65
N MET A 9 14.02 54.46 -16.48
CA MET A 9 12.71 54.92 -15.98
C MET A 9 11.57 54.75 -16.99
N ARG A 10 11.89 54.61 -18.28
CA ARG A 10 10.88 54.35 -19.33
C ARG A 10 10.57 52.85 -19.47
N VAL A 11 11.54 51.99 -19.16
CA VAL A 11 11.38 50.50 -19.26
C VAL A 11 10.76 49.93 -17.99
N LEU A 12 11.07 50.48 -16.82
CA LEU A 12 10.57 49.95 -15.54
C LEU A 12 9.20 50.49 -15.11
N GLY A 13 8.57 51.35 -15.93
CA GLY A 13 7.32 51.96 -15.57
C GLY A 13 7.46 52.98 -14.44
N ARG A 14 6.42 53.71 -14.16
CA ARG A 14 6.35 54.62 -13.01
C ARG A 14 6.52 53.79 -11.71
N PRO A 15 7.20 54.31 -10.69
CA PRO A 15 7.17 53.66 -9.38
C PRO A 15 5.71 53.46 -9.00
N LEU A 16 5.41 52.25 -8.60
CA LEU A 16 4.08 51.88 -8.08
C LEU A 16 3.74 52.90 -6.99
N HIS A 17 2.70 53.69 -7.23
CA HIS A 17 2.14 54.54 -6.21
C HIS A 17 1.73 53.66 -5.05
N THR A 18 2.32 53.85 -3.90
CA THR A 18 2.00 53.19 -2.67
C THR A 18 0.68 53.66 -2.04
N GLU A 19 -0.16 54.34 -2.80
CA GLU A 19 -1.51 54.66 -2.40
C GLU A 19 -2.36 53.39 -2.52
N GLY A 20 -2.61 52.72 -1.43
CA GLY A 20 -3.54 51.63 -1.39
C GLY A 20 -3.15 50.41 -0.56
N ILE A 21 -1.98 50.46 0.11
CA ILE A 21 -1.64 49.36 1.04
C ILE A 21 -2.53 49.39 2.29
N ASP A 22 -3.08 50.57 2.62
CA ASP A 22 -3.94 50.76 3.79
C ASP A 22 -5.44 50.73 3.48
N SER A 23 -5.83 50.49 2.24
CA SER A 23 -7.24 50.24 1.91
C SER A 23 -7.66 48.89 2.52
N PRO A 24 -8.53 48.84 3.53
CA PRO A 24 -8.99 47.57 4.09
C PRO A 24 -9.75 46.86 2.97
N ARG A 25 -9.20 45.75 2.51
CA ARG A 25 -9.90 44.87 1.57
C ARG A 25 -11.24 44.44 2.20
N PRO A 26 -12.35 44.50 1.43
CA PRO A 26 -13.65 44.05 1.95
C PRO A 26 -13.55 42.67 2.60
N ALA A 27 -14.27 42.48 3.68
CA ALA A 27 -14.23 41.23 4.46
C ALA A 27 -14.48 39.97 3.60
N SER A 28 -15.28 40.11 2.53
CA SER A 28 -15.54 39.07 1.53
C SER A 28 -14.28 38.62 0.77
N GLN A 29 -13.37 39.52 0.44
CA GLN A 29 -12.12 39.18 -0.24
C GLN A 29 -11.11 38.50 0.70
N ARG A 30 -11.12 38.86 1.99
CA ARG A 30 -10.30 38.20 3.01
C ARG A 30 -10.83 36.78 3.28
N ALA A 31 -12.15 36.64 3.37
CA ALA A 31 -12.78 35.33 3.54
C ALA A 31 -12.52 34.38 2.35
N ALA A 32 -12.57 34.91 1.12
CA ALA A 32 -12.26 34.14 -0.08
C ALA A 32 -10.78 33.69 -0.14
N ALA A 33 -9.84 34.56 0.28
CA ALA A 33 -8.42 34.20 0.32
C ALA A 33 -8.16 33.10 1.38
N PHE A 34 -8.77 33.18 2.55
CA PHE A 34 -8.66 32.13 3.58
C PHE A 34 -9.34 30.83 3.17
N ALA A 35 -10.50 30.89 2.49
CA ALA A 35 -11.17 29.70 1.98
C ALA A 35 -10.35 28.99 0.90
N LEU A 36 -9.71 29.73 0.00
CA LEU A 36 -8.82 29.15 -1.01
C LEU A 36 -7.58 28.51 -0.40
N THR A 37 -6.99 29.14 0.62
CA THR A 37 -5.80 28.59 1.31
C THR A 37 -6.17 27.37 2.12
N ALA A 38 -7.32 27.35 2.78
CA ALA A 38 -7.81 26.18 3.51
C ALA A 38 -8.18 25.04 2.56
N ALA A 39 -8.81 25.33 1.42
CA ALA A 39 -9.10 24.32 0.40
C ALA A 39 -7.83 23.73 -0.23
N MET A 40 -6.78 24.52 -0.45
CA MET A 40 -5.49 24.01 -0.91
C MET A 40 -4.75 23.17 0.12
N LEU A 41 -4.92 23.44 1.42
CA LEU A 41 -4.29 22.60 2.46
C LEU A 41 -4.97 21.23 2.61
N ILE A 42 -6.25 21.12 2.24
CA ILE A 42 -6.99 19.85 2.36
C ILE A 42 -6.69 18.89 1.18
N THR A 43 -6.16 19.41 0.06
CA THR A 43 -5.84 18.61 -1.13
C THR A 43 -4.38 18.19 -1.25
N LEU A 44 -3.53 18.54 -0.28
CA LEU A 44 -2.20 17.97 -0.15
C LEU A 44 -2.29 16.63 0.61
N THR A 45 -3.09 15.70 0.11
CA THR A 45 -2.82 14.29 0.36
C THR A 45 -1.47 14.03 -0.29
N ALA A 46 -0.47 13.67 0.51
CA ALA A 46 0.79 13.17 -0.03
C ALA A 46 0.45 12.15 -1.12
N PRO A 47 1.10 12.20 -2.29
CA PRO A 47 0.86 11.18 -3.29
C PRO A 47 1.11 9.82 -2.61
N ALA A 48 0.13 8.93 -2.68
CA ALA A 48 0.32 7.56 -2.23
C ALA A 48 1.45 7.00 -3.11
N PHE A 49 2.57 6.67 -2.50
CA PHE A 49 3.71 6.10 -3.20
C PHE A 49 3.53 4.59 -3.25
N ALA A 50 3.92 3.98 -4.36
CA ALA A 50 4.13 2.55 -4.41
C ALA A 50 5.25 2.20 -3.42
N GLU A 51 4.95 1.38 -2.41
CA GLU A 51 5.93 0.95 -1.42
C GLU A 51 6.21 -0.56 -1.57
N THR A 52 7.46 -0.95 -1.35
CA THR A 52 7.85 -2.35 -1.27
C THR A 52 7.85 -2.78 0.19
N TRP A 53 7.09 -3.84 0.49
CA TRP A 53 6.89 -4.37 1.84
C TRP A 53 7.68 -5.66 2.01
N TYR A 54 8.69 -5.64 2.88
CA TYR A 54 9.53 -6.80 3.16
C TYR A 54 8.91 -7.64 4.27
N ILE A 55 8.59 -8.90 3.96
CA ILE A 55 7.87 -9.78 4.90
C ILE A 55 8.66 -10.05 6.19
N GLU A 56 9.97 -9.93 6.20
CA GLU A 56 10.81 -10.10 7.38
C GLU A 56 10.55 -9.05 8.46
N ASN A 57 10.03 -7.88 8.08
CA ASN A 57 9.78 -6.77 9.01
C ASN A 57 8.52 -6.96 9.88
N GLY A 58 7.82 -8.09 9.76
CA GLY A 58 6.63 -8.44 10.52
C GLY A 58 5.44 -8.78 9.64
N ASP A 59 4.38 -9.25 10.27
CA ASP A 59 3.11 -9.54 9.59
C ASP A 59 2.61 -8.34 8.79
N ILE A 60 2.09 -8.60 7.59
CA ILE A 60 1.56 -7.58 6.70
C ILE A 60 0.03 -7.70 6.64
N THR A 61 -0.65 -6.59 6.87
CA THR A 61 -2.09 -6.47 6.66
C THR A 61 -2.37 -5.47 5.55
N VAL A 62 -3.05 -5.92 4.50
CA VAL A 62 -3.49 -5.09 3.37
C VAL A 62 -5.01 -4.98 3.39
N LYS A 63 -5.54 -3.77 3.26
CA LYS A 63 -6.98 -3.53 3.18
C LYS A 63 -7.29 -2.62 2.01
N ALA A 64 -8.52 -2.70 1.50
CA ALA A 64 -9.02 -1.69 0.59
C ALA A 64 -9.05 -0.31 1.28
N SER A 65 -8.60 0.73 0.59
CA SER A 65 -8.62 2.09 1.14
C SER A 65 -9.97 2.80 0.99
N GLY A 66 -10.94 2.18 0.31
CA GLY A 66 -12.19 2.84 -0.12
C GLY A 66 -12.01 3.77 -1.32
N THR A 67 -10.82 3.84 -1.89
CA THR A 67 -10.51 4.56 -3.13
C THR A 67 -9.98 3.57 -4.16
N GLU A 68 -10.60 3.55 -5.33
CA GLU A 68 -10.21 2.64 -6.41
C GLU A 68 -8.71 2.72 -6.73
N GLY A 69 -8.07 1.57 -6.85
CA GLY A 69 -6.63 1.45 -7.16
C GLY A 69 -5.70 1.81 -5.99
N LYS A 70 -6.22 1.92 -4.76
CA LYS A 70 -5.42 2.16 -3.57
C LYS A 70 -5.71 1.14 -2.48
N ASN A 71 -4.66 0.77 -1.78
CA ASN A 71 -4.72 -0.04 -0.57
C ASN A 71 -4.30 0.76 0.65
N THR A 72 -4.60 0.27 1.83
CA THR A 72 -3.94 0.65 3.08
C THR A 72 -3.16 -0.55 3.59
N VAL A 73 -1.91 -0.32 3.96
CA VAL A 73 -1.01 -1.39 4.41
C VAL A 73 -0.51 -1.08 5.82
N SER A 74 -0.49 -2.11 6.65
CA SER A 74 0.04 -2.05 8.01
C SER A 74 1.09 -3.13 8.21
N GLN A 75 2.27 -2.75 8.74
CA GLN A 75 3.37 -3.63 9.11
C GLN A 75 4.16 -3.04 10.26
N GLY A 76 4.34 -3.78 11.33
CA GLY A 76 5.07 -3.30 12.50
C GLY A 76 4.51 -1.99 13.06
N ASN A 77 5.31 -0.94 13.06
CA ASN A 77 4.92 0.39 13.52
C ASN A 77 4.19 1.24 12.46
N LYS A 78 4.25 0.84 11.19
CA LYS A 78 3.50 1.49 10.10
C LYS A 78 2.05 1.02 10.18
N LYS A 79 1.10 1.96 10.25
CA LYS A 79 -0.34 1.65 10.34
C LYS A 79 -1.10 2.39 9.26
N ASP A 80 -1.91 1.64 8.53
CA ASP A 80 -2.85 2.15 7.52
C ASP A 80 -2.20 3.15 6.54
N VAL A 81 -0.99 2.81 6.06
CA VAL A 81 -0.25 3.60 5.07
C VAL A 81 -0.92 3.42 3.71
N GLU A 82 -1.31 4.52 3.06
CA GLU A 82 -1.84 4.45 1.70
C GLU A 82 -0.76 4.03 0.70
N ASP A 83 -1.11 3.06 -0.14
CA ASP A 83 -0.24 2.48 -1.16
C ASP A 83 -1.00 2.28 -2.47
N THR A 84 -0.44 2.74 -3.57
CA THR A 84 -1.04 2.63 -4.92
C THR A 84 -0.60 1.42 -5.71
N ASN A 85 0.44 0.73 -5.25
CA ASN A 85 0.97 -0.47 -5.90
C ASN A 85 1.68 -1.33 -4.86
N THR A 86 0.89 -2.09 -4.12
CA THR A 86 1.39 -2.90 -3.01
C THR A 86 2.21 -4.08 -3.53
N ILE A 87 3.51 -4.05 -3.26
CA ILE A 87 4.46 -5.11 -3.59
C ILE A 87 4.98 -5.72 -2.29
N ILE A 88 4.78 -7.03 -2.13
CA ILE A 88 5.31 -7.80 -1.01
C ILE A 88 6.45 -8.68 -1.53
N THR A 89 7.56 -8.69 -0.83
CA THR A 89 8.76 -9.45 -1.21
C THR A 89 9.53 -9.91 0.02
N ASN A 90 10.52 -10.78 -0.18
CA ASN A 90 11.54 -11.06 0.80
C ASN A 90 12.80 -10.25 0.52
N GLN A 91 13.49 -9.84 1.57
CA GLN A 91 14.82 -9.26 1.50
C GLN A 91 15.86 -10.36 1.21
N GLU A 92 15.69 -11.51 1.87
CA GLU A 92 16.50 -12.73 1.73
C GLU A 92 15.62 -13.83 1.13
N THR A 93 15.63 -13.99 -0.18
CA THR A 93 14.73 -14.91 -0.90
C THR A 93 14.94 -16.38 -0.56
N ASP A 94 16.16 -16.76 -0.15
CA ASP A 94 16.51 -18.13 0.21
C ASP A 94 16.08 -18.51 1.63
N THR A 95 15.68 -17.53 2.44
CA THR A 95 15.24 -17.74 3.82
C THR A 95 13.75 -17.48 3.96
N ALA A 96 13.00 -18.50 4.37
CA ALA A 96 11.57 -18.33 4.60
C ALA A 96 11.31 -17.48 5.85
N SER A 97 10.43 -16.47 5.72
CA SER A 97 9.89 -15.72 6.85
C SER A 97 8.77 -16.49 7.55
N SER A 98 8.69 -16.39 8.87
CA SER A 98 7.55 -16.93 9.64
C SER A 98 6.37 -15.96 9.72
N ASN A 99 6.55 -14.72 9.32
CA ASN A 99 5.50 -13.72 9.27
C ASN A 99 4.50 -14.02 8.15
N THR A 100 3.28 -13.53 8.31
CA THR A 100 2.13 -13.87 7.47
C THR A 100 1.55 -12.64 6.76
N VAL A 101 0.76 -12.89 5.71
CA VAL A 101 0.06 -11.84 4.97
C VAL A 101 -1.45 -12.00 5.17
N THR A 102 -2.12 -10.92 5.56
CA THR A 102 -3.59 -10.84 5.61
C THR A 102 -4.08 -9.77 4.65
N ILE A 103 -5.02 -10.13 3.77
CA ILE A 103 -5.63 -9.21 2.81
C ILE A 103 -7.13 -9.19 3.06
N ASP A 104 -7.70 -8.02 3.35
CA ASP A 104 -9.15 -7.83 3.53
C ASP A 104 -9.66 -6.75 2.57
N ALA A 105 -10.29 -7.19 1.50
CA ALA A 105 -10.88 -6.30 0.50
C ALA A 105 -12.21 -5.68 0.96
N GLY A 106 -12.82 -6.22 2.03
CA GLY A 106 -14.14 -5.75 2.47
C GLY A 106 -15.18 -5.92 1.35
N ASN A 107 -15.76 -4.80 0.91
CA ASN A 107 -16.71 -4.74 -0.20
C ASN A 107 -16.08 -4.22 -1.50
N ASP A 108 -14.80 -3.90 -1.49
CA ASP A 108 -14.05 -3.38 -2.62
C ASP A 108 -13.13 -4.45 -3.22
N LYS A 109 -12.20 -4.04 -4.07
CA LYS A 109 -11.17 -4.88 -4.66
C LYS A 109 -9.80 -4.50 -4.15
N VAL A 110 -8.97 -5.50 -3.85
CA VAL A 110 -7.56 -5.33 -3.47
C VAL A 110 -6.67 -6.04 -4.48
N GLU A 111 -5.66 -5.34 -4.96
CA GLU A 111 -4.62 -5.88 -5.84
C GLU A 111 -3.26 -5.85 -5.12
N VAL A 112 -2.57 -6.99 -5.11
CA VAL A 112 -1.27 -7.15 -4.45
C VAL A 112 -0.32 -7.91 -5.38
N THR A 113 0.91 -7.44 -5.48
CA THR A 113 1.99 -8.17 -6.16
C THR A 113 2.81 -8.93 -5.14
N LEU A 114 2.98 -10.24 -5.37
CA LEU A 114 3.96 -11.08 -4.66
C LEU A 114 5.17 -11.23 -5.56
N ASP A 115 6.34 -10.80 -5.09
CA ASP A 115 7.57 -10.80 -5.86
C ASP A 115 8.67 -11.56 -5.08
N ASN A 116 8.93 -12.80 -5.48
CA ASN A 116 9.88 -13.71 -4.80
C ASN A 116 9.57 -13.87 -3.29
N VAL A 117 8.29 -14.04 -2.95
CA VAL A 117 7.86 -14.19 -1.54
C VAL A 117 8.11 -15.61 -1.06
N ASN A 118 8.79 -15.76 0.07
CA ASN A 118 9.06 -17.02 0.73
C ASN A 118 8.59 -16.99 2.19
N ILE A 119 7.46 -17.64 2.45
CA ILE A 119 6.83 -17.73 3.77
C ILE A 119 6.70 -19.19 4.20
N LYS A 120 7.12 -19.48 5.43
CA LYS A 120 6.80 -20.69 6.15
C LYS A 120 6.27 -20.29 7.52
N ALA A 121 4.95 -20.16 7.61
CA ALA A 121 4.30 -19.72 8.83
C ALA A 121 4.55 -20.69 10.00
N ASP A 122 4.75 -20.18 11.19
CA ASP A 122 4.83 -21.00 12.40
C ASP A 122 3.44 -21.49 12.79
N SER A 123 2.45 -20.62 12.70
CA SER A 123 1.03 -20.90 12.93
C SER A 123 0.16 -20.17 11.92
N GLY A 124 -1.06 -20.68 11.71
CA GLY A 124 -1.97 -20.07 10.74
C GLY A 124 -1.59 -20.34 9.29
N SER A 125 -2.29 -19.68 8.37
CA SER A 125 -2.00 -19.75 6.93
C SER A 125 -0.93 -18.73 6.57
N ALA A 126 -0.07 -19.04 5.59
CA ALA A 126 0.95 -18.08 5.12
C ALA A 126 0.32 -16.83 4.52
N LEU A 127 -0.78 -16.99 3.78
CA LEU A 127 -1.58 -15.88 3.27
C LEU A 127 -3.07 -16.17 3.55
N THR A 128 -3.75 -15.16 4.09
CA THR A 128 -5.22 -15.17 4.24
C THR A 128 -5.81 -14.05 3.41
N SER A 129 -6.84 -14.35 2.60
CA SER A 129 -7.56 -13.35 1.81
C SER A 129 -9.05 -13.39 2.07
N LYS A 130 -9.70 -12.22 2.01
CA LYS A 130 -11.13 -12.04 2.19
C LYS A 130 -11.66 -11.00 1.21
N GLY A 131 -12.82 -11.30 0.62
CA GLY A 131 -13.45 -10.43 -0.39
C GLY A 131 -12.88 -10.65 -1.79
N ASP A 132 -12.85 -9.62 -2.62
CA ASP A 132 -12.33 -9.69 -4.00
C ASP A 132 -10.84 -9.31 -4.04
N VAL A 133 -9.98 -10.30 -4.17
CA VAL A 133 -8.53 -10.14 -4.13
C VAL A 133 -7.88 -10.64 -5.42
N THR A 134 -6.99 -9.83 -5.98
CA THR A 134 -6.13 -10.23 -7.10
C THR A 134 -4.68 -10.26 -6.65
N LEU A 135 -4.04 -11.42 -6.79
CA LEU A 135 -2.60 -11.60 -6.60
C LEU A 135 -1.90 -11.63 -7.96
N THR A 136 -0.95 -10.74 -8.16
CA THR A 136 -0.05 -10.76 -9.32
C THR A 136 1.28 -11.36 -8.90
N LEU A 137 1.71 -12.41 -9.58
CA LEU A 137 2.94 -13.13 -9.25
C LEU A 137 4.11 -12.62 -10.09
N LYS A 138 5.25 -12.41 -9.44
CA LYS A 138 6.55 -12.18 -10.06
C LYS A 138 7.58 -13.06 -9.37
N GLY A 139 8.51 -13.63 -10.17
CA GLY A 139 9.50 -14.55 -9.64
C GLY A 139 8.90 -15.79 -8.97
N ASP A 140 9.66 -16.42 -8.10
CA ASP A 140 9.28 -17.68 -7.46
C ASP A 140 8.69 -17.41 -6.06
N ASN A 141 7.41 -17.73 -5.88
CA ASN A 141 6.70 -17.50 -4.63
C ASN A 141 6.39 -18.83 -3.93
N HIS A 142 6.77 -18.94 -2.66
CA HIS A 142 6.57 -20.10 -1.81
C HIS A 142 5.78 -19.71 -0.57
N LEU A 143 4.59 -20.31 -0.39
CA LEU A 143 3.70 -20.02 0.72
C LEU A 143 3.35 -21.33 1.44
N THR A 144 3.97 -21.58 2.59
CA THR A 144 3.75 -22.77 3.41
C THR A 144 2.99 -22.40 4.67
N GLY A 145 1.84 -23.03 4.89
CA GLY A 145 1.07 -22.88 6.13
C GLY A 145 1.76 -23.50 7.34
N GLY A 146 1.46 -22.97 8.51
CA GLY A 146 1.93 -23.46 9.78
C GLY A 146 1.03 -24.55 10.38
N ILE A 147 1.10 -24.70 11.69
CA ILE A 147 0.22 -25.57 12.46
C ILE A 147 -0.97 -24.79 13.03
N SER A 148 -2.02 -25.48 13.46
CA SER A 148 -3.11 -24.84 14.19
C SER A 148 -2.68 -24.52 15.64
N ASP A 149 -3.37 -23.57 16.27
CA ASP A 149 -3.14 -23.21 17.68
C ASP A 149 -3.31 -24.40 18.64
N THR A 150 -4.12 -25.38 18.26
CA THR A 150 -4.27 -26.63 18.98
C THR A 150 -3.21 -27.67 18.65
N GLY A 151 -2.35 -27.40 17.67
CA GLY A 151 -1.29 -28.31 17.22
C GLY A 151 -1.73 -29.52 16.40
N ASN A 152 -3.05 -29.80 16.28
CA ASN A 152 -3.56 -31.03 15.70
C ASN A 152 -3.68 -31.01 14.18
N TYR A 153 -3.76 -29.83 13.55
CA TYR A 153 -4.00 -29.69 12.12
C TYR A 153 -2.99 -28.75 11.48
N GLY A 154 -2.58 -29.10 10.27
CA GLY A 154 -1.86 -28.14 9.41
C GLY A 154 -2.78 -27.02 8.93
N ARG A 155 -2.22 -25.85 8.73
CA ARG A 155 -2.91 -24.69 8.15
C ARG A 155 -2.58 -24.57 6.67
N ASN A 156 -3.38 -23.81 5.95
CA ASN A 156 -3.25 -23.72 4.50
C ASN A 156 -2.05 -22.85 4.08
N GLY A 157 -1.47 -23.09 2.92
CA GLY A 157 -0.57 -22.13 2.30
C GLY A 157 -1.31 -20.82 2.04
N ILE A 158 -2.45 -20.91 1.36
CA ILE A 158 -3.38 -19.80 1.16
C ILE A 158 -4.76 -20.21 1.66
N ALA A 159 -5.39 -19.37 2.48
CA ALA A 159 -6.80 -19.49 2.87
C ALA A 159 -7.57 -18.28 2.31
N SER A 160 -8.59 -18.53 1.50
CA SER A 160 -9.41 -17.47 0.92
C SER A 160 -10.87 -17.62 1.34
N THR A 161 -11.51 -16.49 1.61
CA THR A 161 -12.96 -16.38 1.76
C THR A 161 -13.45 -15.26 0.84
N GLY A 162 -14.05 -15.66 -0.27
CA GLY A 162 -14.46 -14.75 -1.33
C GLY A 162 -13.80 -15.07 -2.67
N SER A 163 -13.67 -14.07 -3.53
CA SER A 163 -13.04 -14.25 -4.84
C SER A 163 -11.53 -14.07 -4.73
N LEU A 164 -10.77 -15.05 -5.16
CA LEU A 164 -9.31 -14.97 -5.28
C LEU A 164 -8.90 -15.20 -6.72
N THR A 165 -8.36 -14.17 -7.36
CA THR A 165 -7.77 -14.25 -8.69
C THR A 165 -6.26 -14.27 -8.56
N ILE A 166 -5.61 -15.28 -9.14
CA ILE A 166 -4.14 -15.37 -9.19
C ILE A 166 -3.71 -15.22 -10.62
N THR A 167 -2.88 -14.22 -10.89
CA THR A 167 -2.32 -13.94 -12.21
C THR A 167 -0.79 -13.95 -12.11
N GLY A 168 -0.12 -14.19 -13.23
CA GLY A 168 1.33 -14.17 -13.30
C GLY A 168 1.79 -13.75 -14.67
N GLY A 169 2.96 -13.07 -14.74
CA GLY A 169 3.69 -12.87 -15.97
C GLY A 169 4.47 -14.13 -16.38
N GLU A 170 5.26 -14.03 -17.46
CA GLU A 170 6.04 -15.16 -18.00
C GLU A 170 7.01 -15.80 -17.00
N ASN A 171 7.37 -15.09 -15.91
CA ASN A 171 8.32 -15.54 -14.89
C ASN A 171 7.69 -15.62 -13.48
N GLY A 172 6.36 -15.57 -13.37
CA GLY A 172 5.68 -15.66 -12.06
C GLY A 172 5.29 -17.11 -11.74
N SER A 173 5.75 -17.64 -10.63
CA SER A 173 5.37 -18.96 -10.13
C SER A 173 4.81 -18.88 -8.71
N LEU A 174 4.01 -19.90 -8.32
CA LEU A 174 3.48 -20.04 -6.98
C LEU A 174 3.52 -21.52 -6.55
N THR A 175 4.21 -21.78 -5.45
CA THR A 175 4.12 -23.03 -4.70
C THR A 175 3.37 -22.73 -3.40
N ALA A 176 2.13 -23.21 -3.29
CA ALA A 176 1.36 -23.12 -2.06
C ALA A 176 1.27 -24.51 -1.41
N GLN A 177 1.71 -24.62 -0.17
CA GLN A 177 1.75 -25.88 0.58
C GLN A 177 1.05 -25.72 1.94
N GLY A 178 0.23 -26.68 2.29
CA GLY A 178 -0.31 -26.76 3.66
C GLY A 178 0.75 -27.18 4.66
N GLY A 179 0.63 -26.70 5.88
CA GLY A 179 1.45 -27.14 7.00
C GLY A 179 1.12 -28.57 7.42
N SER A 180 2.03 -29.18 8.17
CA SER A 180 1.82 -30.49 8.76
C SER A 180 1.00 -30.41 10.06
N GLY A 181 0.09 -31.32 10.30
CA GLY A 181 -0.48 -31.51 11.63
C GLY A 181 0.56 -32.13 12.57
N ALA A 182 0.31 -32.04 13.88
CA ALA A 182 1.04 -32.82 14.86
C ALA A 182 0.72 -34.35 14.72
N ASP A 183 1.38 -35.18 15.50
CA ASP A 183 1.26 -36.64 15.44
C ASP A 183 -0.19 -37.15 15.30
N GLY A 184 -0.51 -37.75 14.15
CA GLY A 184 -1.84 -38.18 13.79
C GLY A 184 -2.81 -37.12 13.30
N GLY A 185 -2.39 -35.86 13.19
CA GLY A 185 -3.19 -34.75 12.67
C GLY A 185 -3.19 -34.70 11.13
N HIS A 186 -4.17 -34.00 10.59
CA HIS A 186 -4.27 -33.76 9.15
C HIS A 186 -3.41 -32.58 8.69
N GLY A 187 -2.78 -32.70 7.53
CA GLY A 187 -2.13 -31.60 6.86
C GLY A 187 -3.13 -30.54 6.39
N GLY A 188 -2.65 -29.30 6.22
CA GLY A 188 -3.43 -28.23 5.59
C GLY A 188 -3.47 -28.37 4.07
N HIS A 189 -4.29 -27.56 3.43
CA HIS A 189 -4.34 -27.48 1.96
C HIS A 189 -3.26 -26.53 1.44
N GLY A 190 -2.80 -26.71 0.19
CA GLY A 190 -2.00 -25.71 -0.49
C GLY A 190 -2.80 -24.42 -0.63
N ILE A 191 -3.96 -24.51 -1.30
CA ILE A 191 -4.93 -23.40 -1.43
C ILE A 191 -6.29 -23.92 -0.98
N TYR A 192 -6.96 -23.17 -0.14
CA TYR A 192 -8.35 -23.39 0.29
C TYR A 192 -9.17 -22.13 -0.01
N SER A 193 -10.24 -22.25 -0.79
CA SER A 193 -11.14 -21.16 -1.17
C SER A 193 -12.60 -21.61 -1.08
#